data_632eb5ee49ddb24d21c1f665812c3e0b
#
_entry.id   632eb5ee49ddb24d21c1f665812c3e0b
#
_cell.length_a   1.000
_cell.length_b   1.000
_cell.length_c   1.000
_cell.angle_alpha   90.00
_cell.angle_beta   90.00
_cell.angle_gamma   90.00
#
_symmetry.space_group_name_H-M   'P 1'
#
loop_
_entity.id
_entity.type
_entity.pdbx_description
1 polymer ?
#
loop_
_entity_poly.entity_id
_entity_poly.type
_entity_poly.pdbx_seq_one_letter_code
_entity_poly.pdbx_strand_id
1 'polypeptide(L)'
;MAEPLPRHLLIPFAGRGSPACRAALATLRLPNLETLLLRLTLADTDTQDDSTRSPPHERALARALGLPPADDGCIPWAALEARKTGLAAPGDPEAWGLVTLCNWQVGIDDVALGDPSAIEIDAAESMALLAVAQPFFEEDGIALYPSDTPGRWLARAPIFDGLATASIDRAVGYPISQWSPLGDASRPLRRLQNEMQMLLYTQRVNDERTARGVPPINSFWLSGTGVLKDGDLPSPPLSRTPVVELALRDAALRDDGLAWAAAWQALDAGAVAGLLADLTRGADVALSLCGDRGAQLFTVQPRGLARWAKGLFDRNRATQVLESL
;
A
#
# COMPACT_ATOMS: atom_id res chain seq x y z
N MET A 1 16.90 -19.38 26.75
CA MET A 1 15.74 -19.16 25.85
C MET A 1 15.98 -17.80 25.19
N ALA A 2 16.01 -17.75 23.83
CA ALA A 2 16.11 -16.48 23.14
C ALA A 2 14.83 -15.68 23.44
N GLU A 3 14.96 -14.39 23.77
CA GLU A 3 13.81 -13.49 23.86
C GLU A 3 13.07 -13.49 22.53
N PRO A 4 11.72 -13.61 22.54
CA PRO A 4 10.94 -13.53 21.31
C PRO A 4 11.13 -12.15 20.67
N LEU A 5 11.44 -12.12 19.37
CA LEU A 5 11.63 -10.89 18.62
C LEU A 5 10.35 -10.04 18.67
N PRO A 6 10.46 -8.72 18.83
CA PRO A 6 9.33 -7.81 18.78
C PRO A 6 8.61 -7.97 17.42
N ARG A 7 7.30 -8.07 17.45
CA ARG A 7 6.50 -8.33 16.27
C ARG A 7 5.48 -7.22 16.05
N HIS A 8 5.42 -6.66 14.85
CA HIS A 8 4.42 -5.67 14.47
C HIS A 8 3.61 -6.21 13.28
N LEU A 9 2.31 -6.37 13.46
CA LEU A 9 1.37 -6.76 12.42
C LEU A 9 0.63 -5.51 11.92
N LEU A 10 0.65 -5.24 10.62
CA LEU A 10 -0.09 -4.15 9.99
C LEU A 10 -1.10 -4.75 9.01
N ILE A 11 -2.39 -4.44 9.21
CA ILE A 11 -3.50 -4.96 8.42
C ILE A 11 -4.16 -3.80 7.65
N PRO A 12 -3.86 -3.62 6.35
CA PRO A 12 -4.57 -2.71 5.47
C PRO A 12 -6.02 -3.18 5.25
N PHE A 13 -6.90 -2.24 4.89
CA PHE A 13 -8.31 -2.51 4.58
C PHE A 13 -9.08 -3.20 5.72
N ALA A 14 -8.62 -3.03 6.95
CA ALA A 14 -9.20 -3.63 8.15
C ALA A 14 -10.65 -3.15 8.39
N GLY A 15 -10.92 -1.86 8.18
CA GLY A 15 -12.25 -1.25 8.21
C GLY A 15 -12.62 -0.70 6.83
N ARG A 16 -13.85 -0.96 6.36
CA ARG A 16 -14.34 -0.49 5.06
C ARG A 16 -15.69 0.18 5.19
N GLY A 17 -15.81 1.39 4.63
CA GLY A 17 -17.03 2.17 4.58
C GLY A 17 -18.01 1.73 3.49
N SER A 18 -17.63 0.83 2.59
CA SER A 18 -18.48 0.34 1.49
C SER A 18 -19.69 -0.45 2.00
N PRO A 19 -20.83 -0.41 1.29
CA PRO A 19 -22.06 -1.05 1.76
C PRO A 19 -21.94 -2.54 2.04
N ALA A 20 -21.28 -3.30 1.15
CA ALA A 20 -21.16 -4.74 1.28
C ALA A 20 -20.24 -5.12 2.46
N CYS A 21 -19.10 -4.44 2.62
CA CYS A 21 -18.18 -4.70 3.73
C CYS A 21 -18.80 -4.28 5.08
N ARG A 22 -19.55 -3.17 5.15
CA ARG A 22 -20.28 -2.79 6.37
C ARG A 22 -21.35 -3.81 6.76
N ALA A 23 -22.09 -4.32 5.80
CA ALA A 23 -23.08 -5.37 6.05
C ALA A 23 -22.41 -6.65 6.59
N ALA A 24 -21.27 -7.02 6.02
CA ALA A 24 -20.48 -8.16 6.46
C ALA A 24 -19.91 -7.97 7.88
N LEU A 25 -19.42 -6.77 8.19
CA LEU A 25 -18.85 -6.43 9.50
C LEU A 25 -19.85 -6.60 10.64
N ALA A 26 -21.13 -6.30 10.41
CA ALA A 26 -22.18 -6.44 11.43
C ALA A 26 -22.33 -7.87 11.97
N THR A 27 -21.99 -8.88 11.18
CA THR A 27 -22.08 -10.31 11.55
C THR A 27 -20.72 -10.97 11.80
N LEU A 28 -19.64 -10.27 11.49
CA LEU A 28 -18.27 -10.79 11.61
C LEU A 28 -17.91 -11.11 13.07
N ARG A 29 -17.23 -12.23 13.28
CA ARG A 29 -16.73 -12.65 14.60
C ARG A 29 -15.25 -12.92 14.53
N LEU A 30 -14.49 -12.17 15.33
CA LEU A 30 -13.02 -12.17 15.36
C LEU A 30 -12.51 -12.38 16.80
N PRO A 31 -12.66 -13.59 17.38
CA PRO A 31 -12.40 -13.82 18.80
C PRO A 31 -10.94 -13.57 19.21
N ASN A 32 -9.98 -13.83 18.32
CA ASN A 32 -8.57 -13.57 18.62
C ASN A 32 -8.26 -12.08 18.59
N LEU A 33 -8.79 -11.32 17.61
CA LEU A 33 -8.68 -9.87 17.54
C LEU A 33 -9.33 -9.22 18.75
N GLU A 34 -10.52 -9.65 19.14
CA GLU A 34 -11.23 -9.18 20.34
C GLU A 34 -10.34 -9.35 21.59
N THR A 35 -9.80 -10.56 21.77
CA THR A 35 -8.90 -10.86 22.89
C THR A 35 -7.62 -10.03 22.86
N LEU A 36 -7.04 -9.82 21.67
CA LEU A 36 -5.82 -9.04 21.48
C LEU A 36 -6.05 -7.56 21.84
N LEU A 37 -7.15 -6.97 21.34
CA LEU A 37 -7.53 -5.58 21.62
C LEU A 37 -7.84 -5.32 23.11
N LEU A 38 -8.31 -6.33 23.84
CA LEU A 38 -8.47 -6.24 25.29
C LEU A 38 -7.14 -6.19 26.05
N ARG A 39 -6.05 -6.71 25.46
CA ARG A 39 -4.72 -6.77 26.08
C ARG A 39 -3.81 -5.64 25.64
N LEU A 40 -4.06 -5.05 24.47
CA LEU A 40 -3.30 -3.93 23.94
C LEU A 40 -3.95 -2.58 24.29
N THR A 41 -3.17 -1.51 24.16
CA THR A 41 -3.64 -0.12 24.32
C THR A 41 -3.50 0.60 23.00
N LEU A 42 -4.48 1.42 22.68
CA LEU A 42 -4.39 2.40 21.62
C LEU A 42 -3.25 3.38 21.95
N ALA A 43 -2.22 3.37 21.12
CA ALA A 43 -1.01 4.18 21.28
C ALA A 43 -1.01 5.40 20.37
N ASP A 44 -1.57 5.25 19.15
CA ASP A 44 -1.63 6.33 18.16
C ASP A 44 -2.85 6.17 17.26
N THR A 45 -3.36 7.29 16.75
CA THR A 45 -4.47 7.35 15.79
C THR A 45 -4.13 8.37 14.70
N ASP A 46 -4.24 7.93 13.45
CA ASP A 46 -4.17 8.79 12.27
C ASP A 46 -5.54 8.79 11.60
N THR A 47 -6.13 9.97 11.46
CA THR A 47 -7.42 10.13 10.76
C THR A 47 -7.28 11.28 9.78
N GLN A 48 -7.59 11.02 8.51
CA GLN A 48 -7.59 12.01 7.44
C GLN A 48 -8.80 11.77 6.53
N ASP A 49 -8.97 12.67 5.57
CA ASP A 49 -10.00 12.56 4.56
C ASP A 49 -9.69 11.39 3.59
N ASP A 50 -10.72 10.77 3.03
CA ASP A 50 -10.59 9.68 2.06
C ASP A 50 -10.14 10.16 0.67
N SER A 51 -10.08 11.47 0.45
CA SER A 51 -9.48 12.10 -0.72
C SER A 51 -7.94 12.19 -0.67
N THR A 52 -7.30 11.78 0.43
CA THR A 52 -5.83 11.76 0.54
C THR A 52 -5.23 10.76 -0.45
N ARG A 53 -4.12 11.15 -1.08
CA ARG A 53 -3.35 10.35 -2.05
C ARG A 53 -2.63 9.18 -1.39
N SER A 54 -2.15 9.39 -0.16
CA SER A 54 -1.52 8.36 0.66
C SER A 54 -2.56 7.70 1.56
N PRO A 55 -2.92 6.42 1.34
CA PRO A 55 -3.91 5.73 2.18
C PRO A 55 -3.40 5.51 3.61
N PRO A 56 -4.30 5.26 4.58
CA PRO A 56 -3.91 5.10 5.99
C PRO A 56 -2.85 4.05 6.24
N HIS A 57 -2.87 2.93 5.51
CA HIS A 57 -1.89 1.85 5.69
C HIS A 57 -0.48 2.25 5.21
N GLU A 58 -0.35 3.04 4.15
CA GLU A 58 0.95 3.56 3.73
C GLU A 58 1.50 4.57 4.74
N ARG A 59 0.66 5.48 5.25
CA ARG A 59 1.07 6.42 6.30
C ARG A 59 1.48 5.70 7.60
N ALA A 60 0.73 4.67 7.99
CA ALA A 60 1.07 3.83 9.14
C ALA A 60 2.37 3.06 8.94
N LEU A 61 2.58 2.50 7.73
CA LEU A 61 3.82 1.80 7.37
C LEU A 61 5.02 2.75 7.37
N ALA A 62 4.89 3.94 6.78
CA ALA A 62 5.94 4.94 6.78
C ALA A 62 6.39 5.31 8.21
N ARG A 63 5.43 5.57 9.11
CA ARG A 63 5.71 5.82 10.53
C ARG A 63 6.38 4.62 11.21
N ALA A 64 5.90 3.42 10.96
CA ALA A 64 6.46 2.21 11.56
C ALA A 64 7.87 1.89 11.06
N LEU A 65 8.23 2.33 9.85
CA LEU A 65 9.59 2.27 9.31
C LEU A 65 10.48 3.45 9.76
N GLY A 66 9.91 4.42 10.47
CA GLY A 66 10.63 5.61 10.93
C GLY A 66 10.95 6.59 9.82
N LEU A 67 10.21 6.57 8.71
CA LEU A 67 10.32 7.61 7.68
C LEU A 67 9.87 8.97 8.24
N PRO A 68 10.49 10.07 7.81
CA PRO A 68 10.06 11.40 8.21
C PRO A 68 8.63 11.67 7.74
N PRO A 69 7.90 12.57 8.42
CA PRO A 69 6.62 13.05 7.94
C PRO A 69 6.77 13.62 6.51
N ALA A 70 5.88 13.21 5.62
CA ALA A 70 5.82 13.67 4.24
C ALA A 70 4.46 14.29 3.94
N ASP A 71 4.43 15.21 2.99
CA ASP A 71 3.18 15.73 2.43
C ASP A 71 2.38 14.61 1.78
N ASP A 72 1.06 14.82 1.66
CA ASP A 72 0.16 13.82 1.07
C ASP A 72 0.57 13.48 -0.37
N GLY A 73 0.73 12.20 -0.65
CA GLY A 73 1.20 11.69 -1.95
C GLY A 73 2.71 11.78 -2.18
N CYS A 74 3.50 12.19 -1.18
CA CYS A 74 4.96 12.37 -1.28
C CYS A 74 5.74 11.40 -0.38
N ILE A 75 5.16 10.30 0.07
CA ILE A 75 5.92 9.27 0.80
C ILE A 75 6.89 8.61 -0.18
N PRO A 76 8.22 8.69 0.05
CA PRO A 76 9.23 8.35 -0.95
C PRO A 76 9.48 6.83 -1.06
N TRP A 77 8.43 6.08 -1.39
CA TRP A 77 8.50 4.61 -1.48
C TRP A 77 9.50 4.13 -2.51
N ALA A 78 9.56 4.81 -3.68
CA ALA A 78 10.49 4.47 -4.75
C ALA A 78 11.96 4.68 -4.32
N ALA A 79 12.25 5.79 -3.64
CA ALA A 79 13.58 6.06 -3.12
C ALA A 79 13.99 5.05 -2.04
N LEU A 80 13.05 4.63 -1.18
CA LEU A 80 13.28 3.58 -0.19
C LEU A 80 13.58 2.24 -0.86
N GLU A 81 12.86 1.87 -1.92
CA GLU A 81 13.10 0.65 -2.67
C GLU A 81 14.46 0.71 -3.41
N ALA A 82 14.76 1.82 -4.09
CA ALA A 82 16.04 2.04 -4.75
C ALA A 82 17.23 1.94 -3.77
N ARG A 83 17.05 2.43 -2.53
CA ARG A 83 18.04 2.30 -1.44
C ARG A 83 18.21 0.83 -1.01
N LYS A 84 17.12 0.10 -0.85
CA LYS A 84 17.16 -1.33 -0.45
C LYS A 84 17.79 -2.23 -1.50
N THR A 85 17.59 -1.93 -2.78
CA THR A 85 18.15 -2.69 -3.91
C THR A 85 19.56 -2.25 -4.30
N GLY A 86 20.11 -1.21 -3.67
CA GLY A 86 21.43 -0.68 -3.95
C GLY A 86 21.52 0.17 -5.23
N LEU A 87 20.39 0.52 -5.85
CA LEU A 87 20.35 1.45 -6.99
C LEU A 87 20.62 2.90 -6.55
N ALA A 88 20.19 3.28 -5.35
CA ALA A 88 20.49 4.57 -4.73
C ALA A 88 21.49 4.37 -3.59
N ALA A 89 22.56 5.18 -3.59
CA ALA A 89 23.52 5.21 -2.49
C ALA A 89 22.92 5.93 -1.26
N PRO A 90 23.47 5.70 -0.04
CA PRO A 90 23.18 6.57 1.09
C PRO A 90 23.47 8.03 0.74
N GLY A 91 22.52 8.94 1.01
CA GLY A 91 22.64 10.36 0.70
C GLY A 91 22.41 10.72 -0.77
N ASP A 92 21.98 9.80 -1.59
CA ASP A 92 21.60 10.10 -2.97
C ASP A 92 20.47 11.17 -2.97
N PRO A 93 20.69 12.37 -3.52
CA PRO A 93 19.72 13.45 -3.54
C PRO A 93 18.67 13.28 -4.63
N GLU A 94 18.77 12.25 -5.44
CA GLU A 94 17.91 12.04 -6.59
C GLU A 94 16.48 11.65 -6.17
N ALA A 95 15.51 12.19 -6.91
CA ALA A 95 14.11 11.83 -6.73
C ALA A 95 13.74 10.59 -7.54
N TRP A 96 12.99 9.73 -6.92
CA TRP A 96 12.56 8.44 -7.48
C TRP A 96 11.04 8.36 -7.57
N GLY A 97 10.53 7.49 -8.46
CA GLY A 97 9.12 7.15 -8.61
C GLY A 97 8.96 5.67 -8.95
N LEU A 98 7.84 5.07 -8.56
CA LEU A 98 7.41 3.73 -8.96
C LEU A 98 6.55 3.84 -10.21
N VAL A 99 6.96 3.20 -11.30
CA VAL A 99 6.20 3.04 -12.53
C VAL A 99 5.63 1.63 -12.54
N THR A 100 4.31 1.51 -12.36
CA THR A 100 3.62 0.22 -12.35
C THR A 100 2.82 0.07 -13.63
N LEU A 101 3.14 -0.95 -14.41
CA LEU A 101 2.40 -1.29 -15.63
C LEU A 101 0.96 -1.68 -15.28
N CYS A 102 0.01 -1.21 -16.06
CA CYS A 102 -1.41 -1.41 -15.77
C CYS A 102 -2.27 -1.49 -17.04
N ASN A 103 -3.52 -1.86 -16.82
CA ASN A 103 -4.56 -1.79 -17.82
C ASN A 103 -5.54 -0.67 -17.47
N TRP A 104 -5.63 0.36 -18.31
CA TRP A 104 -6.68 1.36 -18.22
C TRP A 104 -7.92 0.87 -18.94
N GLN A 105 -9.01 0.81 -18.21
CA GLN A 105 -10.29 0.29 -18.68
C GLN A 105 -11.17 1.46 -19.16
N VAL A 106 -11.47 1.46 -20.44
CA VAL A 106 -12.33 2.49 -21.03
C VAL A 106 -13.79 2.17 -20.74
N GLY A 107 -14.43 2.99 -19.91
CA GLY A 107 -15.86 2.99 -19.66
C GLY A 107 -16.63 3.86 -20.64
N ILE A 108 -17.92 4.09 -20.38
CA ILE A 108 -18.78 4.95 -21.22
C ILE A 108 -18.41 6.43 -21.03
N ASP A 109 -18.22 6.86 -19.79
CA ASP A 109 -18.01 8.27 -19.42
C ASP A 109 -16.59 8.57 -18.93
N ASP A 110 -15.82 7.55 -18.58
CA ASP A 110 -14.49 7.70 -17.97
C ASP A 110 -13.53 6.55 -18.32
N VAL A 111 -12.28 6.71 -17.88
CA VAL A 111 -11.24 5.69 -17.93
C VAL A 111 -10.84 5.36 -16.52
N ALA A 112 -11.02 4.12 -16.12
CA ALA A 112 -10.68 3.64 -14.78
C ALA A 112 -9.35 2.88 -14.76
N LEU A 113 -8.66 2.93 -13.61
CA LEU A 113 -7.47 2.12 -13.38
C LEU A 113 -7.88 0.69 -13.00
N GLY A 114 -7.56 -0.27 -13.87
CA GLY A 114 -7.63 -1.70 -13.54
C GLY A 114 -6.58 -2.08 -12.48
N ASP A 115 -6.88 -3.06 -11.63
CA ASP A 115 -5.92 -3.51 -10.62
C ASP A 115 -4.70 -4.18 -11.28
N PRO A 116 -3.47 -3.64 -11.12
CA PRO A 116 -2.28 -4.24 -11.69
C PRO A 116 -1.98 -5.64 -11.14
N SER A 117 -2.42 -5.96 -9.92
CA SER A 117 -2.24 -7.30 -9.35
C SER A 117 -2.99 -8.40 -10.13
N ALA A 118 -4.05 -8.01 -10.86
CA ALA A 118 -4.86 -8.92 -11.67
C ALA A 118 -4.29 -9.17 -13.09
N ILE A 119 -3.21 -8.47 -13.48
CA ILE A 119 -2.70 -8.55 -14.87
C ILE A 119 -1.70 -9.69 -15.05
N GLU A 120 -1.07 -10.18 -13.99
CA GLU A 120 -0.05 -11.26 -14.03
C GLU A 120 1.01 -11.05 -15.13
N ILE A 121 1.91 -10.10 -14.91
CA ILE A 121 3.02 -9.80 -15.82
C ILE A 121 4.23 -10.66 -15.42
N ASP A 122 4.80 -11.42 -16.37
CA ASP A 122 6.02 -12.15 -16.13
C ASP A 122 7.29 -11.30 -16.34
N ALA A 123 8.44 -11.84 -15.93
CA ALA A 123 9.71 -11.12 -16.02
C ALA A 123 10.13 -10.83 -17.47
N ALA A 124 9.83 -11.73 -18.43
CA ALA A 124 10.17 -11.55 -19.83
C ALA A 124 9.30 -10.46 -20.47
N GLU A 125 7.99 -10.46 -20.19
CA GLU A 125 7.07 -9.41 -20.60
C GLU A 125 7.51 -8.05 -20.04
N SER A 126 7.82 -7.99 -18.73
CA SER A 126 8.26 -6.76 -18.07
C SER A 126 9.54 -6.19 -18.69
N MET A 127 10.53 -7.04 -18.94
CA MET A 127 11.80 -6.60 -19.54
C MET A 127 11.64 -6.18 -21.01
N ALA A 128 10.82 -6.89 -21.79
CA ALA A 128 10.54 -6.52 -23.17
C ALA A 128 9.86 -5.14 -23.25
N LEU A 129 8.89 -4.88 -22.37
CA LEU A 129 8.21 -3.59 -22.30
C LEU A 129 9.12 -2.47 -21.77
N LEU A 130 10.00 -2.76 -20.80
CA LEU A 130 11.00 -1.81 -20.33
C LEU A 130 11.90 -1.35 -21.47
N ALA A 131 12.41 -2.27 -22.26
CA ALA A 131 13.34 -1.96 -23.36
C ALA A 131 12.71 -1.03 -24.42
N VAL A 132 11.42 -1.17 -24.71
CA VAL A 132 10.72 -0.30 -25.68
C VAL A 132 10.25 1.00 -25.06
N ALA A 133 9.99 1.05 -23.76
CA ALA A 133 9.59 2.25 -23.04
C ALA A 133 10.75 3.19 -22.75
N GLN A 134 11.92 2.65 -22.45
CA GLN A 134 13.10 3.38 -21.99
C GLN A 134 13.43 4.61 -22.83
N PRO A 135 13.51 4.57 -24.20
CA PRO A 135 13.84 5.75 -24.99
C PRO A 135 12.85 6.90 -24.79
N PHE A 136 11.56 6.62 -24.62
CA PHE A 136 10.51 7.64 -24.43
C PHE A 136 10.66 8.33 -23.07
N PHE A 137 10.99 7.57 -22.02
CA PHE A 137 11.25 8.13 -20.71
C PHE A 137 12.55 8.95 -20.70
N GLU A 138 13.59 8.49 -21.38
CA GLU A 138 14.87 9.20 -21.50
C GLU A 138 14.74 10.54 -22.21
N GLU A 139 13.85 10.69 -23.21
CA GLU A 139 13.54 11.96 -23.86
C GLU A 139 13.00 13.01 -22.88
N ASP A 140 12.31 12.59 -21.82
CA ASP A 140 11.83 13.45 -20.73
C ASP A 140 12.80 13.51 -19.54
N GLY A 141 14.03 13.00 -19.68
CA GLY A 141 15.05 13.00 -18.64
C GLY A 141 14.78 12.02 -17.49
N ILE A 142 13.97 10.99 -17.73
CA ILE A 142 13.60 9.97 -16.74
C ILE A 142 14.38 8.68 -17.04
N ALA A 143 15.24 8.25 -16.12
CA ALA A 143 15.92 6.97 -16.21
C ALA A 143 15.08 5.85 -15.59
N LEU A 144 14.89 4.74 -16.33
CA LEU A 144 14.15 3.56 -15.85
C LEU A 144 15.08 2.44 -15.42
N TYR A 145 14.69 1.73 -14.38
CA TYR A 145 15.38 0.56 -13.85
C TYR A 145 14.38 -0.56 -13.55
N PRO A 146 14.69 -1.83 -13.85
CA PRO A 146 13.84 -2.94 -13.45
C PRO A 146 13.77 -3.05 -11.92
N SER A 147 12.63 -3.50 -11.39
CA SER A 147 12.51 -3.89 -9.99
C SER A 147 12.41 -5.41 -9.85
N ASP A 148 12.51 -5.92 -8.62
CA ASP A 148 12.33 -7.35 -8.31
C ASP A 148 10.91 -7.86 -8.59
N THR A 149 9.95 -6.93 -8.76
CA THR A 149 8.56 -7.25 -9.08
C THR A 149 8.31 -7.03 -10.57
N PRO A 150 8.04 -8.07 -11.39
CA PRO A 150 7.69 -7.90 -12.79
C PRO A 150 6.49 -6.94 -12.97
N GLY A 151 6.55 -6.13 -14.01
CA GLY A 151 5.53 -5.11 -14.27
C GLY A 151 5.64 -3.84 -13.42
N ARG A 152 6.66 -3.76 -12.55
CA ARG A 152 7.00 -2.57 -11.79
C ARG A 152 8.45 -2.16 -12.08
N TRP A 153 8.66 -0.87 -12.30
CA TRP A 153 9.97 -0.29 -12.56
C TRP A 153 10.25 0.84 -11.59
N LEU A 154 11.51 1.07 -11.29
CA LEU A 154 11.97 2.26 -10.61
C LEU A 154 12.32 3.32 -11.65
N ALA A 155 11.88 4.54 -11.43
CA ALA A 155 12.18 5.68 -12.29
C ALA A 155 12.92 6.75 -11.48
N ARG A 156 13.95 7.37 -12.08
CA ARG A 156 14.72 8.42 -11.46
C ARG A 156 14.67 9.67 -12.32
N ALA A 157 14.21 10.80 -11.76
CA ALA A 157 14.20 12.10 -12.42
C ALA A 157 13.94 13.24 -11.42
N PRO A 158 14.48 14.45 -11.66
CA PRO A 158 14.22 15.61 -10.81
C PRO A 158 12.75 16.01 -10.72
N ILE A 159 11.94 15.71 -11.75
CA ILE A 159 10.50 16.01 -11.77
C ILE A 159 9.70 15.30 -10.65
N PHE A 160 10.25 14.27 -10.03
CA PHE A 160 9.59 13.53 -8.96
C PHE A 160 9.77 14.17 -7.57
N ASP A 161 10.64 15.15 -7.44
CA ASP A 161 10.82 15.89 -6.18
C ASP A 161 9.60 16.78 -5.91
N GLY A 162 8.94 16.54 -4.77
CA GLY A 162 7.73 17.26 -4.38
C GLY A 162 6.50 16.98 -5.26
N LEU A 163 6.55 16.03 -6.18
CA LEU A 163 5.41 15.64 -6.99
C LEU A 163 4.47 14.74 -6.18
N ALA A 164 3.29 15.23 -5.84
CA ALA A 164 2.29 14.43 -5.15
C ALA A 164 1.64 13.41 -6.09
N THR A 165 1.78 12.12 -5.79
CA THR A 165 1.21 11.01 -6.55
C THR A 165 0.29 10.16 -5.68
N ALA A 166 -0.81 9.67 -6.25
CA ALA A 166 -1.71 8.79 -5.53
C ALA A 166 -1.19 7.35 -5.50
N SER A 167 -1.32 6.71 -4.34
CA SER A 167 -1.15 5.28 -4.21
C SER A 167 -2.03 4.53 -5.21
N ILE A 168 -1.55 3.39 -5.67
CA ILE A 168 -2.32 2.51 -6.55
C ILE A 168 -3.61 2.04 -5.87
N ASP A 169 -3.58 1.80 -4.57
CA ASP A 169 -4.72 1.36 -3.77
C ASP A 169 -5.81 2.44 -3.60
N ARG A 170 -5.48 3.71 -3.91
CA ARG A 170 -6.47 4.80 -4.03
C ARG A 170 -7.08 4.87 -5.42
N ALA A 171 -6.32 4.53 -6.44
CA ALA A 171 -6.70 4.75 -7.83
C ALA A 171 -7.43 3.56 -8.48
N VAL A 172 -7.16 2.34 -8.02
CA VAL A 172 -7.81 1.12 -8.55
C VAL A 172 -9.32 1.20 -8.47
N GLY A 173 -9.99 0.99 -9.61
CA GLY A 173 -11.45 1.02 -9.74
C GLY A 173 -12.05 2.42 -9.86
N TYR A 174 -11.24 3.47 -9.80
CA TYR A 174 -11.71 4.87 -9.91
C TYR A 174 -11.25 5.51 -11.23
N PRO A 175 -11.94 6.60 -11.67
CA PRO A 175 -11.49 7.39 -12.81
C PRO A 175 -10.06 7.90 -12.61
N ILE A 176 -9.20 7.67 -13.60
CA ILE A 176 -7.78 8.08 -13.52
C ILE A 176 -7.62 9.59 -13.34
N SER A 177 -8.57 10.38 -13.85
CA SER A 177 -8.57 11.84 -13.72
C SER A 177 -8.68 12.32 -12.29
N GLN A 178 -9.31 11.56 -11.41
CA GLN A 178 -9.47 11.88 -9.98
C GLN A 178 -8.13 11.83 -9.23
N TRP A 179 -7.26 10.89 -9.60
CA TRP A 179 -6.06 10.56 -8.86
C TRP A 179 -4.75 10.91 -9.58
N SER A 180 -4.82 11.30 -10.85
CA SER A 180 -3.63 11.75 -11.60
C SER A 180 -2.99 12.97 -10.97
N PRO A 181 -1.67 13.14 -11.09
CA PRO A 181 -0.98 14.34 -10.61
C PRO A 181 -1.55 15.60 -11.27
N LEU A 182 -1.73 16.65 -10.47
CA LEU A 182 -2.32 17.91 -10.89
C LEU A 182 -1.24 18.98 -11.20
N GLY A 183 -1.67 20.04 -11.91
CA GLY A 183 -0.86 21.21 -12.18
C GLY A 183 0.04 21.10 -13.42
N ASP A 184 0.77 22.18 -13.68
CA ASP A 184 1.60 22.30 -14.89
C ASP A 184 2.84 21.40 -14.85
N ALA A 185 3.38 21.14 -13.67
CA ALA A 185 4.51 20.23 -13.46
C ALA A 185 4.22 18.79 -13.90
N SER A 186 2.94 18.39 -13.94
CA SER A 186 2.55 17.04 -14.38
C SER A 186 2.28 16.91 -15.89
N ARG A 187 2.37 18.02 -16.67
CA ARG A 187 2.14 17.97 -18.13
C ARG A 187 3.07 16.99 -18.87
N PRO A 188 4.39 16.94 -18.60
CA PRO A 188 5.27 15.97 -19.24
C PRO A 188 4.82 14.53 -18.98
N LEU A 189 4.43 14.23 -17.75
CA LEU A 189 3.97 12.89 -17.37
C LEU A 189 2.68 12.49 -18.07
N ARG A 190 1.72 13.41 -18.23
CA ARG A 190 0.48 13.14 -18.98
C ARG A 190 0.76 12.91 -20.46
N ARG A 191 1.71 13.68 -21.05
CA ARG A 191 2.15 13.45 -22.43
C ARG A 191 2.77 12.06 -22.55
N LEU A 192 3.72 11.73 -21.66
CA LEU A 192 4.38 10.42 -21.63
C LEU A 192 3.38 9.26 -21.45
N GLN A 193 2.34 9.43 -20.62
CA GLN A 193 1.28 8.43 -20.47
C GLN A 193 0.53 8.21 -21.81
N ASN A 194 0.22 9.27 -22.54
CA ASN A 194 -0.43 9.14 -23.86
C ASN A 194 0.50 8.49 -24.90
N GLU A 195 1.76 8.85 -24.93
CA GLU A 195 2.77 8.24 -25.81
C GLU A 195 2.93 6.75 -25.49
N MET A 196 2.97 6.40 -24.21
CA MET A 196 3.03 5.00 -23.77
C MET A 196 1.79 4.21 -24.17
N GLN A 197 0.59 4.78 -24.13
CA GLN A 197 -0.61 4.09 -24.63
C GLN A 197 -0.48 3.73 -26.12
N MET A 198 -0.01 4.67 -26.94
CA MET A 198 0.21 4.42 -28.37
C MET A 198 1.30 3.40 -28.62
N LEU A 199 2.41 3.48 -27.87
CA LEU A 199 3.52 2.55 -27.97
C LEU A 199 3.08 1.13 -27.60
N LEU A 200 2.47 0.97 -26.42
CA LEU A 200 2.08 -0.33 -25.87
C LEU A 200 1.03 -1.03 -26.73
N TYR A 201 0.12 -0.27 -27.35
CA TYR A 201 -0.89 -0.81 -28.27
C TYR A 201 -0.28 -1.62 -29.43
N THR A 202 0.91 -1.26 -29.90
CA THR A 202 1.57 -1.89 -31.04
C THR A 202 2.59 -2.98 -30.64
N GLN A 203 2.70 -3.30 -29.36
CA GLN A 203 3.72 -4.25 -28.92
C GLN A 203 3.29 -5.71 -29.05
N ARG A 204 4.19 -6.53 -29.56
CA ARG A 204 4.02 -7.98 -29.67
C ARG A 204 3.59 -8.65 -28.37
N VAL A 205 4.08 -8.18 -27.22
CA VAL A 205 3.66 -8.67 -25.90
C VAL A 205 2.15 -8.59 -25.74
N ASN A 206 1.52 -7.51 -26.18
CA ASN A 206 0.07 -7.35 -26.09
C ASN A 206 -0.70 -8.19 -27.12
N ASP A 207 -0.13 -8.44 -28.31
CA ASP A 207 -0.69 -9.41 -29.27
C ASP A 207 -0.71 -10.81 -28.67
N GLU A 208 0.39 -11.23 -28.04
CA GLU A 208 0.53 -12.53 -27.39
C GLU A 208 -0.39 -12.64 -26.16
N ARG A 209 -0.55 -11.58 -25.36
CA ARG A 209 -1.51 -11.51 -24.25
C ARG A 209 -2.94 -11.65 -24.73
N THR A 210 -3.31 -10.92 -25.78
CA THR A 210 -4.64 -10.99 -26.41
C THR A 210 -4.92 -12.40 -26.94
N ALA A 211 -3.95 -13.05 -27.59
CA ALA A 211 -4.09 -14.42 -28.07
C ALA A 211 -4.29 -15.45 -26.94
N ARG A 212 -3.80 -15.15 -25.73
CA ARG A 212 -4.01 -15.96 -24.50
C ARG A 212 -5.31 -15.61 -23.76
N GLY A 213 -6.04 -14.57 -24.19
CA GLY A 213 -7.27 -14.11 -23.53
C GLY A 213 -7.02 -13.37 -22.21
N VAL A 214 -5.81 -12.84 -21.99
CA VAL A 214 -5.49 -12.03 -20.81
C VAL A 214 -5.47 -10.54 -21.16
N PRO A 215 -5.76 -9.63 -20.19
CA PRO A 215 -5.83 -8.20 -20.44
C PRO A 215 -4.51 -7.65 -21.00
N PRO A 216 -4.54 -6.74 -22.00
CA PRO A 216 -3.36 -6.06 -22.49
C PRO A 216 -2.82 -5.08 -21.44
N ILE A 217 -1.53 -4.80 -21.52
CA ILE A 217 -0.86 -3.73 -20.76
C ILE A 217 -0.89 -2.48 -21.64
N ASN A 218 -1.68 -1.48 -21.28
CA ASN A 218 -1.90 -0.33 -22.14
C ASN A 218 -1.47 1.01 -21.53
N SER A 219 -1.00 1.02 -20.28
CA SER A 219 -0.51 2.23 -19.62
C SER A 219 0.37 1.90 -18.42
N PHE A 220 0.76 2.94 -17.68
CA PHE A 220 1.42 2.83 -16.39
C PHE A 220 0.80 3.77 -15.36
N TRP A 221 0.98 3.43 -14.09
CA TRP A 221 0.66 4.29 -12.96
C TRP A 221 1.93 4.72 -12.25
N LEU A 222 2.07 6.03 -12.00
CA LEU A 222 3.17 6.60 -11.23
C LEU A 222 2.75 6.80 -9.78
N SER A 223 3.55 6.29 -8.83
CA SER A 223 3.30 6.43 -7.39
C SER A 223 4.59 6.48 -6.59
N GLY A 224 4.48 6.80 -5.29
CA GLY A 224 5.60 6.71 -4.35
C GLY A 224 6.78 7.61 -4.67
N THR A 225 6.53 8.75 -5.28
CA THR A 225 7.53 9.74 -5.69
C THR A 225 8.15 10.46 -4.50
N GLY A 226 9.41 10.85 -4.63
CA GLY A 226 10.11 11.66 -3.65
C GLY A 226 11.60 11.34 -3.51
N VAL A 227 12.23 12.06 -2.59
CA VAL A 227 13.63 11.96 -2.21
C VAL A 227 13.76 11.35 -0.83
N LEU A 228 14.72 10.47 -0.62
CA LEU A 228 15.10 9.96 0.70
C LEU A 228 16.46 10.56 1.09
N LYS A 229 16.45 11.53 1.99
CA LYS A 229 17.65 12.27 2.42
C LYS A 229 18.49 11.46 3.40
N ASP A 230 19.73 11.89 3.61
CA ASP A 230 20.57 11.35 4.68
C ASP A 230 19.94 11.62 6.05
N GLY A 231 19.93 10.57 6.88
CA GLY A 231 19.31 10.64 8.20
C GLY A 231 17.80 10.37 8.23
N ASP A 232 17.14 10.29 7.09
CA ASP A 232 15.69 9.98 7.01
C ASP A 232 15.37 8.57 7.50
N LEU A 233 16.34 7.66 7.43
CA LEU A 233 16.18 6.31 7.98
C LEU A 233 16.88 6.21 9.33
N PRO A 234 16.23 5.58 10.34
CA PRO A 234 16.84 5.37 11.63
C PRO A 234 18.09 4.47 11.51
N SER A 235 19.16 4.86 12.23
CA SER A 235 20.39 4.07 12.34
C SER A 235 20.71 3.83 13.81
N PRO A 236 20.69 2.60 14.32
CA PRO A 236 20.36 1.36 13.60
C PRO A 236 18.89 1.28 13.14
N PRO A 237 18.55 0.38 12.19
CA PRO A 237 17.17 0.16 11.78
C PRO A 237 16.27 -0.15 12.98
N LEU A 238 14.99 0.28 12.89
CA LEU A 238 14.03 0.01 13.96
C LEU A 238 13.94 -1.48 14.25
N SER A 239 13.84 -1.82 15.52
CA SER A 239 13.79 -3.21 16.00
C SER A 239 12.54 -3.97 15.53
N ARG A 240 11.55 -3.26 14.96
CA ARG A 240 10.28 -3.81 14.50
C ARG A 240 9.96 -3.33 13.08
N THR A 241 10.28 -4.15 12.08
CA THR A 241 9.72 -3.96 10.74
C THR A 241 8.33 -4.58 10.72
N PRO A 242 7.27 -3.84 10.30
CA PRO A 242 5.94 -4.40 10.23
C PRO A 242 5.84 -5.56 9.23
N VAL A 243 5.12 -6.60 9.60
CA VAL A 243 4.59 -7.59 8.65
C VAL A 243 3.27 -7.03 8.13
N VAL A 244 3.18 -6.77 6.84
CA VAL A 244 1.98 -6.23 6.19
C VAL A 244 1.17 -7.40 5.64
N GLU A 245 -0.08 -7.54 6.11
CA GLU A 245 -1.01 -8.60 5.69
C GLU A 245 -2.03 -8.07 4.68
N LEU A 246 -1.82 -8.39 3.41
CA LEU A 246 -2.64 -7.88 2.30
C LEU A 246 -3.89 -8.73 1.99
N ALA A 247 -4.19 -9.76 2.77
CA ALA A 247 -5.27 -10.70 2.49
C ALA A 247 -6.68 -10.06 2.32
N LEU A 248 -6.89 -8.87 2.89
CA LEU A 248 -8.17 -8.14 2.77
C LEU A 248 -8.26 -7.29 1.50
N ARG A 249 -7.12 -6.97 0.86
CA ARG A 249 -7.01 -5.94 -0.19
C ARG A 249 -7.96 -6.20 -1.36
N ASP A 250 -7.85 -7.35 -1.98
CA ASP A 250 -8.57 -7.64 -3.23
C ASP A 250 -10.09 -7.68 -3.05
N ALA A 251 -10.56 -8.26 -1.95
CA ALA A 251 -11.96 -8.27 -1.61
C ALA A 251 -12.48 -6.87 -1.28
N ALA A 252 -11.68 -6.08 -0.55
CA ALA A 252 -12.00 -4.70 -0.20
C ALA A 252 -12.09 -3.78 -1.43
N LEU A 253 -11.15 -3.89 -2.38
CA LEU A 253 -11.12 -3.08 -3.59
C LEU A 253 -12.28 -3.42 -4.55
N ARG A 254 -12.77 -4.67 -4.53
CA ARG A 254 -13.93 -5.11 -5.33
C ARG A 254 -15.28 -4.94 -4.62
N ASP A 255 -15.30 -4.38 -3.41
CA ASP A 255 -16.50 -4.31 -2.54
C ASP A 255 -17.18 -5.69 -2.36
N ASP A 256 -16.38 -6.76 -2.30
CA ASP A 256 -16.86 -8.11 -2.02
C ASP A 256 -16.88 -8.37 -0.52
N GLY A 257 -18.00 -8.04 0.13
CA GLY A 257 -18.16 -8.18 1.57
C GLY A 257 -18.06 -9.61 2.08
N LEU A 258 -18.47 -10.61 1.27
CA LEU A 258 -18.38 -12.02 1.65
C LEU A 258 -16.93 -12.51 1.64
N ALA A 259 -16.20 -12.22 0.56
CA ALA A 259 -14.78 -12.55 0.46
C ALA A 259 -13.96 -11.80 1.52
N TRP A 260 -14.27 -10.52 1.79
CA TRP A 260 -13.64 -9.73 2.83
C TRP A 260 -13.85 -10.31 4.23
N ALA A 261 -15.07 -10.74 4.56
CA ALA A 261 -15.36 -11.39 5.83
C ALA A 261 -14.63 -12.75 5.96
N ALA A 262 -14.59 -13.55 4.90
CA ALA A 262 -13.85 -14.81 4.88
C ALA A 262 -12.34 -14.60 5.06
N ALA A 263 -11.77 -13.59 4.41
CA ALA A 263 -10.37 -13.21 4.58
C ALA A 263 -10.06 -12.75 6.01
N TRP A 264 -10.97 -11.97 6.63
CA TRP A 264 -10.86 -11.60 8.04
C TRP A 264 -10.87 -12.80 8.98
N GLN A 265 -11.76 -13.77 8.74
CA GLN A 265 -11.81 -15.00 9.56
C GLN A 265 -10.50 -15.80 9.45
N ALA A 266 -9.93 -15.88 8.24
CA ALA A 266 -8.65 -16.53 8.02
C ALA A 266 -7.49 -15.77 8.73
N LEU A 267 -7.46 -14.44 8.65
CA LEU A 267 -6.49 -13.61 9.37
C LEU A 267 -6.61 -13.75 10.90
N ASP A 268 -7.84 -13.76 11.42
CA ASP A 268 -8.09 -13.92 12.86
C ASP A 268 -7.57 -15.27 13.36
N ALA A 269 -7.85 -16.33 12.63
CA ALA A 269 -7.38 -17.69 12.97
C ALA A 269 -5.87 -17.90 12.75
N GLY A 270 -5.25 -17.10 11.86
CA GLY A 270 -3.83 -17.20 11.47
C GLY A 270 -2.94 -16.13 12.12
N ALA A 271 -2.72 -15.04 11.40
CA ALA A 271 -1.76 -14.00 11.79
C ALA A 271 -2.11 -13.33 13.14
N VAL A 272 -3.40 -13.05 13.38
CA VAL A 272 -3.86 -12.43 14.63
C VAL A 272 -3.72 -13.40 15.80
N ALA A 273 -4.10 -14.68 15.64
CA ALA A 273 -3.88 -15.71 16.65
C ALA A 273 -2.39 -15.90 16.96
N GLY A 274 -1.54 -15.84 15.92
CA GLY A 274 -0.08 -15.89 16.08
C GLY A 274 0.45 -14.73 16.93
N LEU A 275 0.00 -13.50 16.65
CA LEU A 275 0.38 -12.32 17.43
C LEU A 275 -0.11 -12.40 18.89
N LEU A 276 -1.34 -12.93 19.10
CA LEU A 276 -1.88 -13.16 20.44
C LEU A 276 -1.07 -14.21 21.21
N ALA A 277 -0.62 -15.26 20.55
CA ALA A 277 0.27 -16.25 21.14
C ALA A 277 1.63 -15.66 21.52
N ASP A 278 2.22 -14.80 20.66
CA ASP A 278 3.47 -14.08 20.94
C ASP A 278 3.31 -13.18 22.19
N LEU A 279 2.23 -12.40 22.25
CA LEU A 279 1.88 -11.59 23.43
C LEU A 279 1.73 -12.44 24.69
N THR A 280 1.12 -13.61 24.57
CA THR A 280 0.91 -14.52 25.73
C THR A 280 2.23 -15.10 26.25
N ARG A 281 3.22 -15.29 25.36
CA ARG A 281 4.58 -15.69 25.73
C ARG A 281 5.44 -14.54 26.28
N GLY A 282 4.90 -13.34 26.38
CA GLY A 282 5.58 -12.15 26.92
C GLY A 282 6.35 -11.34 25.88
N ALA A 283 6.14 -11.60 24.58
CA ALA A 283 6.74 -10.80 23.53
C ALA A 283 6.14 -9.38 23.53
N ASP A 284 6.97 -8.42 23.16
CA ASP A 284 6.51 -7.06 22.86
C ASP A 284 5.92 -7.02 21.45
N VAL A 285 4.61 -6.80 21.32
CA VAL A 285 3.89 -6.83 20.07
C VAL A 285 3.21 -5.50 19.76
N ALA A 286 3.00 -5.22 18.48
CA ALA A 286 2.24 -4.10 17.98
C ALA A 286 1.24 -4.56 16.91
N LEU A 287 0.09 -3.90 16.84
CA LEU A 287 -0.94 -4.12 15.84
C LEU A 287 -1.36 -2.78 15.25
N SER A 288 -1.23 -2.62 13.93
CA SER A 288 -1.82 -1.50 13.19
C SER A 288 -3.02 -1.99 12.39
N LEU A 289 -4.17 -1.40 12.62
CA LEU A 289 -5.39 -1.61 11.85
C LEU A 289 -5.65 -0.37 11.00
N CYS A 290 -5.81 -0.53 9.70
CA CYS A 290 -5.96 0.58 8.76
C CYS A 290 -7.23 0.40 7.94
N GLY A 291 -8.07 1.43 7.87
CA GLY A 291 -9.31 1.45 7.10
C GLY A 291 -9.26 2.46 5.95
N ASP A 292 -10.41 3.04 5.60
CA ASP A 292 -10.53 3.98 4.48
C ASP A 292 -9.96 5.36 4.80
N ARG A 293 -10.15 5.85 6.03
CA ARG A 293 -9.78 7.19 6.47
C ARG A 293 -8.77 7.21 7.60
N GLY A 294 -8.69 6.13 8.37
CA GLY A 294 -7.88 6.09 9.58
C GLY A 294 -7.02 4.87 9.73
N ALA A 295 -6.01 5.01 10.59
CA ALA A 295 -5.19 3.94 11.10
C ALA A 295 -5.07 4.06 12.61
N GLN A 296 -5.14 2.95 13.32
CA GLN A 296 -4.96 2.89 14.76
C GLN A 296 -3.83 1.92 15.10
N LEU A 297 -2.88 2.39 15.91
CA LEU A 297 -1.76 1.59 16.43
C LEU A 297 -2.05 1.15 17.86
N PHE A 298 -2.00 -0.14 18.10
CA PHE A 298 -2.13 -0.76 19.41
C PHE A 298 -0.82 -1.40 19.84
N THR A 299 -0.40 -1.14 21.10
CA THR A 299 0.86 -1.66 21.65
C THR A 299 0.67 -2.18 23.06
N VAL A 300 1.66 -2.95 23.54
CA VAL A 300 1.76 -3.35 24.92
C VAL A 300 2.19 -2.14 25.74
N GLN A 301 1.43 -1.81 26.78
CA GLN A 301 1.86 -0.81 27.75
C GLN A 301 2.20 -1.46 29.11
N PRO A 302 3.10 -0.85 29.91
CA PRO A 302 3.36 -1.29 31.28
C PRO A 302 2.06 -1.35 32.08
N ARG A 303 1.90 -2.42 32.85
CA ARG A 303 0.68 -2.73 33.62
C ARG A 303 0.39 -1.67 34.68
N GLY A 304 -0.66 -0.86 34.50
CA GLY A 304 -1.29 -0.04 35.54
C GLY A 304 -2.55 -0.73 36.07
N LEU A 305 -2.76 -0.74 37.37
CA LEU A 305 -3.87 -1.42 38.08
C LEU A 305 -5.29 -0.95 37.68
N ALA A 306 -5.43 0.22 37.07
CA ALA A 306 -6.72 0.81 36.71
C ALA A 306 -7.43 0.12 35.51
N ARG A 307 -6.81 -0.82 34.83
CA ARG A 307 -7.24 -1.40 33.56
C ARG A 307 -8.11 -2.65 33.68
N TRP A 308 -8.00 -3.33 34.81
CA TRP A 308 -8.70 -4.60 35.05
C TRP A 308 -10.24 -4.42 35.05
N ALA A 309 -10.73 -3.24 35.43
CA ALA A 309 -12.16 -2.96 35.52
C ALA A 309 -12.84 -2.54 34.22
N LYS A 310 -12.11 -1.98 33.22
CA LYS A 310 -12.72 -1.51 31.96
C LYS A 310 -12.95 -2.63 30.93
N GLY A 311 -12.16 -3.69 30.97
CA GLY A 311 -12.21 -4.79 29.97
C GLY A 311 -13.40 -5.74 30.11
N LEU A 312 -14.15 -5.69 31.22
CA LEU A 312 -15.23 -6.64 31.53
C LEU A 312 -16.57 -6.30 30.84
N PHE A 313 -16.72 -5.10 30.24
CA PHE A 313 -17.99 -4.62 29.72
C PHE A 313 -18.04 -4.39 28.20
N ASP A 314 -16.94 -4.57 27.46
CA ASP A 314 -16.83 -4.20 26.04
C ASP A 314 -16.78 -5.44 25.15
N ARG A 315 -17.94 -6.05 24.91
CA ARG A 315 -18.07 -7.31 24.13
C ARG A 315 -17.98 -7.15 22.60
N ASN A 316 -17.88 -5.95 22.06
CA ASN A 316 -17.85 -5.67 20.62
C ASN A 316 -16.72 -4.69 20.26
N ARG A 317 -15.61 -4.73 20.95
CA ARG A 317 -14.52 -3.78 20.76
C ARG A 317 -13.90 -3.87 19.36
N ALA A 318 -13.74 -5.08 18.82
CA ALA A 318 -13.20 -5.27 17.48
C ALA A 318 -14.10 -4.59 16.43
N THR A 319 -15.43 -4.83 16.47
CA THR A 319 -16.37 -4.19 15.54
C THR A 319 -16.32 -2.66 15.65
N GLN A 320 -16.34 -2.09 16.86
CA GLN A 320 -16.27 -0.65 17.08
C GLN A 320 -14.96 -0.05 16.53
N VAL A 321 -13.84 -0.71 16.76
CA VAL A 321 -12.54 -0.28 16.21
C VAL A 321 -12.60 -0.30 14.69
N LEU A 322 -13.05 -1.39 14.06
CA LEU A 322 -13.11 -1.52 12.61
C LEU A 322 -14.09 -0.53 11.96
N GLU A 323 -15.19 -0.19 12.63
CA GLU A 323 -16.14 0.85 12.18
C GLU A 323 -15.56 2.27 12.23
N SER A 324 -14.61 2.51 13.13
CA SER A 324 -14.00 3.84 13.33
C SER A 324 -12.83 4.14 12.37
N LEU A 325 -12.41 3.19 11.58
CA LEU A 325 -11.28 3.31 10.64
C LEU A 325 -11.72 3.83 9.27
#